data_5df8bdbfffef187fed0659dc1df1a93c
#
_entry.id   5df8bdbfffef187fed0659dc1df1a93c
#
_cell.length_a   1.000
_cell.length_b   1.000
_cell.length_c   1.000
_cell.angle_alpha   90.00
_cell.angle_beta   90.00
_cell.angle_gamma   90.00
#
_symmetry.space_group_name_H-M   'P 1'
#
loop_
_entity.id
_entity.type
_entity.pdbx_description
1 polymer ?
#
loop_
_entity_poly.entity_id
_entity_poly.type
_entity_poly.pdbx_seq_one_letter_code
_entity_poly.pdbx_strand_id
1 'polypeptide(L)'
;ALSSAASDVYKRQIHNGIEYGDMQLIAEAYWVMKKLLDLTNEEMADVFARWNEGKLRSYLIEITANILRHKDKSGGYLIDKILDAAGQKGTGKWSVINAMELGMPLGLIATAVFERSLSSQKDLRHLASKQFQCQHTQPIYNKAELVKNIFSALYASKLVSYAQGFAVLQRASDAFGWHLDLASIARMWRGGCIIRSIFLNLSLIHISEPTRL
;
A
#
# COMPACT_ATOMS: atom_id res chain seq x y z
N ALA A 1 19.04 17.78 20.15
CA ALA A 1 18.04 18.47 19.32
C ALA A 1 18.15 18.09 17.83
N LEU A 2 19.34 18.10 17.21
CA LEU A 2 19.50 17.72 15.78
C LEU A 2 19.20 16.24 15.53
N SER A 3 19.58 15.34 16.43
CA SER A 3 19.31 13.90 16.35
C SER A 3 17.81 13.59 16.39
N SER A 4 17.04 14.29 17.22
CA SER A 4 15.58 14.16 17.33
C SER A 4 14.87 14.59 16.04
N ALA A 5 15.23 15.73 15.48
CA ALA A 5 14.65 16.23 14.24
C ALA A 5 14.93 15.28 13.05
N ALA A 6 16.16 14.75 12.94
CA ALA A 6 16.53 13.78 11.90
C ALA A 6 15.69 12.50 12.01
N SER A 7 15.53 11.95 13.22
CA SER A 7 14.74 10.74 13.44
C SER A 7 13.26 10.95 13.12
N ASP A 8 12.69 12.14 13.33
CA ASP A 8 11.31 12.45 13.01
C ASP A 8 11.09 12.55 11.49
N VAL A 9 12.05 13.13 10.76
CA VAL A 9 12.03 13.13 9.29
C VAL A 9 12.07 11.69 8.78
N TYR A 10 12.94 10.86 9.32
CA TYR A 10 13.09 9.47 8.91
C TYR A 10 11.82 8.64 9.15
N LYS A 11 11.21 8.77 10.34
CA LYS A 11 9.92 8.14 10.66
C LYS A 11 8.84 8.51 9.63
N ARG A 12 8.77 9.79 9.25
CA ARG A 12 7.80 10.26 8.25
C ARG A 12 8.08 9.69 6.86
N GLN A 13 9.35 9.60 6.47
CA GLN A 13 9.73 9.01 5.19
C GLN A 13 9.31 7.55 5.10
N ILE A 14 9.60 6.75 6.13
CA ILE A 14 9.23 5.33 6.17
C ILE A 14 7.70 5.16 6.23
N HIS A 15 6.99 5.98 7.00
CA HIS A 15 5.52 6.03 6.97
C HIS A 15 5.00 6.20 5.54
N ASN A 16 5.52 7.16 4.80
CA ASN A 16 5.10 7.41 3.43
C ASN A 16 5.50 6.26 2.47
N GLY A 17 6.60 5.58 2.73
CA GLY A 17 6.96 4.38 1.98
C GLY A 17 5.93 3.26 2.14
N ILE A 18 5.51 2.97 3.38
CA ILE A 18 4.44 2.01 3.68
C ILE A 18 3.13 2.43 2.99
N GLU A 19 2.80 3.73 3.04
CA GLU A 19 1.63 4.28 2.35
C GLU A 19 1.65 3.97 0.85
N TYR A 20 2.78 4.18 0.18
CA TYR A 20 2.93 3.86 -1.25
C TYR A 20 2.73 2.36 -1.50
N GLY A 21 3.31 1.50 -0.66
CA GLY A 21 3.09 0.06 -0.72
C GLY A 21 1.61 -0.31 -0.59
N ASP A 22 0.93 0.19 0.43
CA ASP A 22 -0.49 -0.05 0.66
C ASP A 22 -1.37 0.40 -0.52
N MET A 23 -1.11 1.59 -1.05
CA MET A 23 -1.88 2.13 -2.18
C MET A 23 -1.67 1.31 -3.44
N GLN A 24 -0.43 0.88 -3.73
CA GLN A 24 -0.12 0.04 -4.89
C GLN A 24 -0.82 -1.31 -4.79
N LEU A 25 -0.74 -1.97 -3.64
CA LEU A 25 -1.39 -3.26 -3.41
C LEU A 25 -2.92 -3.21 -3.60
N ILE A 26 -3.55 -2.13 -3.11
CA ILE A 26 -4.99 -1.90 -3.30
C ILE A 26 -5.31 -1.66 -4.78
N ALA A 27 -4.48 -0.89 -5.48
CA ALA A 27 -4.66 -0.63 -6.91
C ALA A 27 -4.52 -1.91 -7.75
N GLU A 28 -3.59 -2.79 -7.42
CA GLU A 28 -3.43 -4.09 -8.08
C GLU A 28 -4.63 -5.01 -7.81
N ALA A 29 -5.08 -5.09 -6.55
CA ALA A 29 -6.29 -5.86 -6.21
C ALA A 29 -7.52 -5.35 -6.97
N TYR A 30 -7.72 -4.03 -7.03
CA TYR A 30 -8.76 -3.38 -7.83
C TYR A 30 -8.64 -3.76 -9.31
N TRP A 31 -7.44 -3.64 -9.87
CA TRP A 31 -7.20 -3.91 -11.29
C TRP A 31 -7.51 -5.37 -11.64
N VAL A 32 -7.06 -6.33 -10.84
CA VAL A 32 -7.34 -7.75 -11.03
C VAL A 32 -8.84 -8.03 -10.96
N MET A 33 -9.54 -7.50 -9.95
CA MET A 33 -10.98 -7.65 -9.83
C MET A 33 -11.75 -7.04 -11.01
N LYS A 34 -11.35 -5.85 -11.46
CA LYS A 34 -12.00 -5.15 -12.57
C LYS A 34 -11.72 -5.80 -13.93
N LYS A 35 -10.46 -6.19 -14.19
CA LYS A 35 -10.02 -6.64 -15.53
C LYS A 35 -10.09 -8.14 -15.75
N LEU A 36 -9.81 -8.95 -14.74
CA LEU A 36 -9.83 -10.40 -14.87
C LEU A 36 -11.17 -11.00 -14.41
N LEU A 37 -11.81 -10.42 -13.40
CA LEU A 37 -13.09 -10.91 -12.89
C LEU A 37 -14.29 -10.17 -13.45
N ASP A 38 -14.08 -9.05 -14.13
CA ASP A 38 -15.14 -8.18 -14.66
C ASP A 38 -16.18 -7.82 -13.58
N LEU A 39 -15.68 -7.46 -12.38
CA LEU A 39 -16.55 -6.99 -11.30
C LEU A 39 -16.91 -5.52 -11.51
N THR A 40 -18.15 -5.20 -11.23
CA THR A 40 -18.65 -3.82 -11.19
C THR A 40 -18.04 -3.04 -10.02
N ASN A 41 -18.14 -1.72 -10.05
CA ASN A 41 -17.68 -0.87 -8.94
C ASN A 41 -18.42 -1.19 -7.63
N GLU A 42 -19.72 -1.49 -7.66
CA GLU A 42 -20.49 -1.89 -6.47
C GLU A 42 -20.04 -3.23 -5.92
N GLU A 43 -19.86 -4.25 -6.76
CA GLU A 43 -19.36 -5.56 -6.33
C GLU A 43 -17.96 -5.46 -5.69
N MET A 44 -17.05 -4.67 -6.30
CA MET A 44 -15.73 -4.42 -5.72
C MET A 44 -15.83 -3.66 -4.39
N ALA A 45 -16.72 -2.67 -4.30
CA ALA A 45 -16.98 -1.93 -3.06
C ALA A 45 -17.44 -2.87 -1.93
N ASP A 46 -18.34 -3.80 -2.24
CA ASP A 46 -18.82 -4.81 -1.30
C ASP A 46 -17.69 -5.76 -0.86
N VAL A 47 -16.81 -6.13 -1.77
CA VAL A 47 -15.62 -6.94 -1.45
C VAL A 47 -14.71 -6.19 -0.48
N PHE A 48 -14.33 -4.95 -0.78
CA PHE A 48 -13.47 -4.14 0.09
C PHE A 48 -14.14 -3.84 1.45
N ALA A 49 -15.45 -3.58 1.47
CA ALA A 49 -16.19 -3.35 2.72
C ALA A 49 -16.13 -4.59 3.63
N ARG A 50 -16.41 -5.79 3.09
CA ARG A 50 -16.28 -7.05 3.85
C ARG A 50 -14.85 -7.30 4.32
N TRP A 51 -13.84 -7.00 3.51
CA TRP A 51 -12.45 -7.12 3.91
C TRP A 51 -12.08 -6.18 5.07
N ASN A 52 -12.71 -5.00 5.11
CA ASN A 52 -12.50 -4.02 6.18
C ASN A 52 -13.13 -4.43 7.51
N GLU A 53 -14.08 -5.36 7.54
CA GLU A 53 -14.64 -5.91 8.79
C GLU A 53 -13.68 -6.88 9.50
N GLY A 54 -12.66 -7.38 8.78
CA GLY A 54 -11.76 -8.42 9.25
C GLY A 54 -10.28 -8.05 9.28
N LYS A 55 -9.46 -9.01 8.84
CA LYS A 55 -7.98 -8.94 8.91
C LYS A 55 -7.35 -7.84 8.04
N LEU A 56 -8.07 -7.29 7.07
CA LEU A 56 -7.60 -6.17 6.22
C LEU A 56 -8.10 -4.81 6.71
N ARG A 57 -8.74 -4.74 7.88
CA ARG A 57 -9.27 -3.49 8.42
C ARG A 57 -8.21 -2.39 8.47
N SER A 58 -8.43 -1.36 7.67
CA SER A 58 -7.55 -0.20 7.56
C SER A 58 -8.30 0.97 6.94
N TYR A 59 -7.80 2.18 7.18
CA TYR A 59 -8.36 3.39 6.59
C TYR A 59 -8.37 3.36 5.06
N LEU A 60 -7.28 2.90 4.44
CA LEU A 60 -7.20 2.85 2.98
C LEU A 60 -8.18 1.84 2.37
N ILE A 61 -8.43 0.71 3.01
CA ILE A 61 -9.46 -0.25 2.57
C ILE A 61 -10.86 0.35 2.73
N GLU A 62 -11.14 1.02 3.86
CA GLU A 62 -12.40 1.71 4.10
C GLU A 62 -12.71 2.76 3.03
N ILE A 63 -11.77 3.68 2.79
CA ILE A 63 -11.98 4.72 1.78
C ILE A 63 -12.06 4.16 0.37
N THR A 64 -11.39 3.06 0.07
CA THR A 64 -11.49 2.40 -1.23
C THR A 64 -12.92 1.92 -1.49
N ALA A 65 -13.57 1.28 -0.51
CA ALA A 65 -14.97 0.88 -0.63
C ALA A 65 -15.89 2.11 -0.86
N ASN A 66 -15.65 3.20 -0.14
CA ASN A 66 -16.42 4.44 -0.27
C ASN A 66 -16.21 5.12 -1.64
N ILE A 67 -14.96 5.18 -2.12
CA ILE A 67 -14.62 5.75 -3.43
C ILE A 67 -15.31 4.97 -4.55
N LEU A 68 -15.32 3.65 -4.49
CA LEU A 68 -15.96 2.79 -5.49
C LEU A 68 -17.46 2.99 -5.59
N ARG A 69 -18.14 3.39 -4.49
CA ARG A 69 -19.57 3.70 -4.47
C ARG A 69 -19.89 5.15 -4.83
N HIS A 70 -18.87 6.01 -4.84
CA HIS A 70 -19.11 7.44 -5.01
C HIS A 70 -19.54 7.78 -6.44
N LYS A 71 -20.74 8.35 -6.56
CA LYS A 71 -21.30 8.82 -7.83
C LYS A 71 -21.15 10.34 -7.94
N ASP A 72 -20.94 10.80 -9.14
CA ASP A 72 -20.94 12.23 -9.45
C ASP A 72 -22.38 12.78 -9.64
N LYS A 73 -22.48 14.06 -9.93
CA LYS A 73 -23.77 14.73 -10.16
C LYS A 73 -24.54 14.19 -11.37
N SER A 74 -23.87 13.50 -12.30
CA SER A 74 -24.51 12.85 -13.48
C SER A 74 -24.98 11.42 -13.23
N GLY A 75 -24.77 10.89 -12.01
CA GLY A 75 -25.13 9.53 -11.62
C GLY A 75 -24.11 8.46 -12.00
N GLY A 76 -23.02 8.81 -12.69
CA GLY A 76 -21.92 7.89 -13.00
C GLY A 76 -20.92 7.79 -11.87
N TYR A 77 -20.16 6.67 -11.82
CA TYR A 77 -19.11 6.51 -10.80
C TYR A 77 -17.97 7.48 -11.07
N LEU A 78 -17.63 8.27 -10.05
CA LEU A 78 -16.56 9.27 -10.16
C LEU A 78 -15.19 8.65 -10.48
N ILE A 79 -14.91 7.47 -9.93
CA ILE A 79 -13.65 6.77 -10.17
C ILE A 79 -13.39 6.47 -11.65
N ASP A 80 -14.42 6.22 -12.43
CA ASP A 80 -14.28 5.95 -13.87
C ASP A 80 -13.94 7.22 -14.69
N LYS A 81 -14.07 8.40 -14.08
CA LYS A 81 -13.78 9.71 -14.69
C LYS A 81 -12.49 10.35 -14.20
N ILE A 82 -11.84 9.77 -13.19
CA ILE A 82 -10.57 10.27 -12.65
C ILE A 82 -9.46 9.96 -13.63
N LEU A 83 -8.56 10.94 -13.81
CA LEU A 83 -7.38 10.78 -14.65
C LEU A 83 -6.54 9.59 -14.16
N ASP A 84 -6.29 8.64 -15.06
CA ASP A 84 -5.39 7.51 -14.83
C ASP A 84 -3.92 7.97 -14.89
N ALA A 85 -3.50 8.71 -13.88
CA ALA A 85 -2.11 9.11 -13.66
C ALA A 85 -1.92 9.56 -12.21
N ALA A 86 -0.91 9.02 -11.54
CA ALA A 86 -0.55 9.40 -10.19
C ALA A 86 0.89 9.92 -10.14
N GLY A 87 1.06 11.17 -9.75
CA GLY A 87 2.37 11.77 -9.53
C GLY A 87 2.93 11.45 -8.14
N GLN A 88 4.17 11.86 -7.89
CA GLN A 88 4.80 11.77 -6.58
C GLN A 88 5.49 13.09 -6.21
N LYS A 89 5.48 13.41 -4.90
CA LYS A 89 6.23 14.54 -4.33
C LYS A 89 7.60 14.11 -3.77
N GLY A 90 8.00 12.87 -4.02
CA GLY A 90 9.29 12.30 -3.59
C GLY A 90 9.31 11.72 -2.17
N THR A 91 8.21 11.74 -1.42
CA THR A 91 8.18 11.27 -0.02
C THR A 91 8.43 9.76 0.09
N GLY A 92 7.82 8.93 -0.77
CA GLY A 92 8.08 7.48 -0.81
C GLY A 92 9.48 7.14 -1.36
N LYS A 93 10.02 7.95 -2.28
CA LYS A 93 11.36 7.78 -2.83
C LYS A 93 12.44 7.77 -1.74
N TRP A 94 12.33 8.64 -0.74
CA TRP A 94 13.30 8.73 0.34
C TRP A 94 13.39 7.45 1.18
N SER A 95 12.29 6.70 1.34
CA SER A 95 12.32 5.40 2.01
C SER A 95 13.24 4.41 1.28
N VAL A 96 13.16 4.40 -0.05
CA VAL A 96 13.98 3.51 -0.89
C VAL A 96 15.45 3.91 -0.82
N ILE A 97 15.77 5.19 -0.93
CA ILE A 97 17.14 5.70 -0.82
C ILE A 97 17.74 5.31 0.54
N ASN A 98 17.04 5.59 1.62
CA ASN A 98 17.49 5.28 2.97
C ASN A 98 17.71 3.78 3.19
N ALA A 99 16.82 2.93 2.64
CA ALA A 99 16.99 1.49 2.74
C ALA A 99 18.23 1.01 1.99
N MET A 100 18.50 1.56 0.80
CA MET A 100 19.71 1.23 0.02
C MET A 100 20.99 1.66 0.75
N GLU A 101 21.02 2.85 1.34
CA GLU A 101 22.17 3.35 2.13
C GLU A 101 22.43 2.49 3.37
N LEU A 102 21.39 1.93 3.97
CA LEU A 102 21.48 1.06 5.14
C LEU A 102 21.66 -0.42 4.82
N GLY A 103 21.67 -0.80 3.53
CA GLY A 103 21.74 -2.18 3.08
C GLY A 103 20.52 -3.02 3.44
N MET A 104 19.34 -2.40 3.51
CA MET A 104 18.09 -3.07 3.92
C MET A 104 17.22 -3.44 2.72
N PRO A 105 16.63 -4.66 2.69
CA PRO A 105 15.70 -5.06 1.64
C PRO A 105 14.37 -4.31 1.81
N LEU A 106 13.96 -3.56 0.75
CA LEU A 106 12.71 -2.80 0.72
C LEU A 106 11.96 -3.05 -0.61
N GLY A 107 11.98 -4.29 -1.11
CA GLY A 107 11.54 -4.62 -2.47
C GLY A 107 10.11 -4.22 -2.77
N LEU A 108 9.15 -4.50 -1.88
CA LEU A 108 7.74 -4.16 -2.09
C LEU A 108 7.53 -2.64 -2.20
N ILE A 109 8.06 -1.89 -1.24
CA ILE A 109 7.93 -0.42 -1.21
C ILE A 109 8.68 0.21 -2.41
N ALA A 110 9.85 -0.33 -2.77
CA ALA A 110 10.59 0.13 -3.94
C ALA A 110 9.78 -0.06 -5.23
N THR A 111 9.18 -1.23 -5.42
CA THR A 111 8.28 -1.50 -6.55
C THR A 111 7.14 -0.48 -6.58
N ALA A 112 6.47 -0.22 -5.47
CA ALA A 112 5.39 0.77 -5.40
C ALA A 112 5.85 2.19 -5.80
N VAL A 113 7.08 2.58 -5.45
CA VAL A 113 7.66 3.87 -5.87
C VAL A 113 7.92 3.91 -7.37
N PHE A 114 8.42 2.82 -7.96
CA PHE A 114 8.63 2.74 -9.42
C PHE A 114 7.31 2.72 -10.19
N GLU A 115 6.32 1.96 -9.72
CA GLU A 115 4.99 1.94 -10.33
C GLU A 115 4.31 3.31 -10.28
N ARG A 116 4.51 4.08 -9.20
CA ARG A 116 4.06 5.47 -9.13
C ARG A 116 4.74 6.35 -10.18
N SER A 117 6.03 6.14 -10.43
CA SER A 117 6.78 6.85 -11.46
C SER A 117 6.29 6.48 -12.86
N LEU A 118 6.01 5.19 -13.10
CA LEU A 118 5.43 4.71 -14.35
C LEU A 118 4.00 5.26 -14.55
N SER A 119 3.19 5.30 -13.49
CA SER A 119 1.83 5.85 -13.52
C SER A 119 1.80 7.30 -13.99
N SER A 120 2.78 8.11 -13.59
CA SER A 120 2.87 9.52 -14.02
C SER A 120 3.17 9.71 -15.50
N GLN A 121 3.70 8.69 -16.18
CA GLN A 121 4.10 8.72 -17.59
C GLN A 121 2.95 8.26 -18.51
N LYS A 122 1.80 8.92 -18.43
CA LYS A 122 0.58 8.48 -19.13
C LYS A 122 0.76 8.39 -20.64
N ASP A 123 1.42 9.35 -21.25
CA ASP A 123 1.64 9.36 -22.71
C ASP A 123 2.49 8.18 -23.17
N LEU A 124 3.56 7.87 -22.43
CA LEU A 124 4.39 6.70 -22.70
C LEU A 124 3.59 5.39 -22.55
N ARG A 125 2.79 5.25 -21.48
CA ARG A 125 1.92 4.09 -21.28
C ARG A 125 0.90 3.95 -22.42
N HIS A 126 0.34 5.07 -22.89
CA HIS A 126 -0.59 5.08 -24.01
C HIS A 126 0.08 4.65 -25.33
N LEU A 127 1.29 5.13 -25.60
CA LEU A 127 2.06 4.69 -26.76
C LEU A 127 2.39 3.19 -26.68
N ALA A 128 2.85 2.70 -25.52
CA ALA A 128 3.13 1.28 -25.31
C ALA A 128 1.88 0.41 -25.49
N SER A 129 0.72 0.83 -25.00
CA SER A 129 -0.53 0.06 -25.14
C SER A 129 -0.99 -0.12 -26.60
N LYS A 130 -0.59 0.78 -27.51
CA LYS A 130 -0.86 0.65 -28.95
C LYS A 130 0.07 -0.35 -29.63
N GLN A 131 1.30 -0.51 -29.11
CA GLN A 131 2.30 -1.42 -29.68
C GLN A 131 2.15 -2.84 -29.12
N PHE A 132 1.85 -2.97 -27.85
CA PHE A 132 1.73 -4.24 -27.16
C PHE A 132 0.26 -4.56 -26.91
N GLN A 133 -0.34 -5.32 -27.83
CA GLN A 133 -1.71 -5.81 -27.66
C GLN A 133 -1.70 -6.92 -26.61
N CYS A 134 -2.49 -6.73 -25.55
CA CYS A 134 -2.70 -7.80 -24.57
C CYS A 134 -3.56 -8.90 -25.20
N GLN A 135 -3.08 -10.14 -25.15
CA GLN A 135 -3.90 -11.28 -25.53
C GLN A 135 -5.09 -11.39 -24.55
N HIS A 136 -6.28 -11.66 -25.09
CA HIS A 136 -7.48 -11.87 -24.25
C HIS A 136 -7.22 -13.03 -23.30
N THR A 137 -7.33 -12.76 -22.01
CA THR A 137 -7.25 -13.80 -20.98
C THR A 137 -8.50 -14.68 -21.05
N GLN A 138 -8.32 -15.99 -20.83
CA GLN A 138 -9.41 -16.95 -20.73
C GLN A 138 -10.38 -16.55 -19.59
N PRO A 139 -11.68 -16.78 -19.74
CA PRO A 139 -12.64 -16.50 -18.66
C PRO A 139 -12.30 -17.25 -17.38
N ILE A 140 -12.33 -16.56 -16.26
CA ILE A 140 -12.08 -17.18 -14.96
C ILE A 140 -13.39 -17.79 -14.44
N TYR A 141 -13.43 -19.13 -14.35
CA TYR A 141 -14.64 -19.88 -13.99
C TYR A 141 -15.01 -19.77 -12.51
N ASN A 142 -14.06 -19.51 -11.61
CA ASN A 142 -14.34 -19.40 -10.18
C ASN A 142 -13.93 -18.02 -9.62
N LYS A 143 -14.80 -17.03 -9.86
CA LYS A 143 -14.61 -15.65 -9.36
C LYS A 143 -14.48 -15.60 -7.83
N ALA A 144 -15.30 -16.37 -7.11
CA ALA A 144 -15.31 -16.35 -5.64
C ALA A 144 -13.99 -16.86 -5.05
N GLU A 145 -13.43 -17.91 -5.61
CA GLU A 145 -12.13 -18.43 -5.21
C GLU A 145 -11.01 -17.44 -5.49
N LEU A 146 -11.02 -16.79 -6.66
CA LEU A 146 -10.00 -15.81 -6.97
C LEU A 146 -10.10 -14.58 -6.06
N VAL A 147 -11.29 -14.10 -5.72
CA VAL A 147 -11.47 -13.03 -4.72
C VAL A 147 -10.88 -13.43 -3.37
N LYS A 148 -11.04 -14.70 -2.94
CA LYS A 148 -10.40 -15.21 -1.73
C LYS A 148 -8.87 -15.25 -1.83
N ASN A 149 -8.34 -15.62 -3.00
CA ASN A 149 -6.90 -15.64 -3.24
C ASN A 149 -6.31 -14.21 -3.26
N ILE A 150 -7.01 -13.24 -3.86
CA ILE A 150 -6.64 -11.82 -3.82
C ILE A 150 -6.61 -11.31 -2.37
N PHE A 151 -7.62 -11.67 -1.55
CA PHE A 151 -7.62 -11.35 -0.11
C PHE A 151 -6.36 -11.85 0.59
N SER A 152 -6.00 -13.12 0.37
CA SER A 152 -4.84 -13.74 1.01
C SER A 152 -3.53 -13.10 0.55
N ALA A 153 -3.40 -12.82 -0.76
CA ALA A 153 -2.25 -12.14 -1.33
C ALA A 153 -2.11 -10.71 -0.79
N LEU A 154 -3.21 -9.96 -0.78
CA LEU A 154 -3.24 -8.59 -0.25
C LEU A 154 -2.88 -8.56 1.24
N TYR A 155 -3.42 -9.48 2.04
CA TYR A 155 -3.10 -9.59 3.46
C TYR A 155 -1.61 -9.85 3.69
N ALA A 156 -1.04 -10.85 3.02
CA ALA A 156 0.38 -11.20 3.14
C ALA A 156 1.28 -10.04 2.68
N SER A 157 0.97 -9.42 1.55
CA SER A 157 1.76 -8.32 1.00
C SER A 157 1.70 -7.07 1.89
N LYS A 158 0.53 -6.73 2.47
CA LYS A 158 0.45 -5.64 3.45
C LYS A 158 1.30 -5.92 4.68
N LEU A 159 1.28 -7.15 5.21
CA LEU A 159 2.14 -7.53 6.32
C LEU A 159 3.62 -7.33 5.98
N VAL A 160 4.05 -7.75 4.78
CA VAL A 160 5.42 -7.56 4.29
C VAL A 160 5.77 -6.07 4.18
N SER A 161 4.86 -5.22 3.66
CA SER A 161 5.08 -3.77 3.55
C SER A 161 5.38 -3.13 4.91
N TYR A 162 4.57 -3.42 5.93
CA TYR A 162 4.80 -2.93 7.29
C TYR A 162 6.09 -3.49 7.90
N ALA A 163 6.35 -4.79 7.74
CA ALA A 163 7.57 -5.42 8.25
C ALA A 163 8.83 -4.80 7.64
N GLN A 164 8.86 -4.57 6.33
CA GLN A 164 9.97 -3.90 5.66
C GLN A 164 10.20 -2.49 6.20
N GLY A 165 9.13 -1.70 6.39
CA GLY A 165 9.24 -0.35 6.92
C GLY A 165 9.80 -0.33 8.34
N PHE A 166 9.29 -1.17 9.24
CA PHE A 166 9.81 -1.28 10.61
C PHE A 166 11.24 -1.80 10.68
N ALA A 167 11.63 -2.73 9.81
CA ALA A 167 13.00 -3.22 9.71
C ALA A 167 14.00 -2.11 9.33
N VAL A 168 13.63 -1.24 8.39
CA VAL A 168 14.46 -0.06 8.04
C VAL A 168 14.54 0.92 9.21
N LEU A 169 13.44 1.16 9.94
CA LEU A 169 13.47 2.01 11.14
C LEU A 169 14.39 1.46 12.23
N GLN A 170 14.31 0.15 12.50
CA GLN A 170 15.22 -0.50 13.45
C GLN A 170 16.67 -0.33 13.03
N ARG A 171 16.98 -0.63 11.78
CA ARG A 171 18.34 -0.52 11.26
C ARG A 171 18.87 0.92 11.33
N ALA A 172 18.03 1.91 11.02
CA ALA A 172 18.39 3.32 11.15
C ALA A 172 18.62 3.71 12.61
N SER A 173 17.75 3.23 13.51
CA SER A 173 17.90 3.45 14.96
C SER A 173 19.25 2.98 15.47
N ASP A 174 19.67 1.78 15.06
CA ASP A 174 20.96 1.19 15.45
C ASP A 174 22.14 1.94 14.81
N ALA A 175 22.04 2.23 13.50
CA ALA A 175 23.12 2.89 12.76
C ALA A 175 23.42 4.32 13.24
N PHE A 176 22.37 5.04 13.64
CA PHE A 176 22.47 6.45 14.04
C PHE A 176 22.39 6.68 15.56
N GLY A 177 22.27 5.61 16.36
CA GLY A 177 22.17 5.69 17.81
C GLY A 177 20.95 6.44 18.33
N TRP A 178 19.79 6.30 17.63
CA TRP A 178 18.57 7.05 18.00
C TRP A 178 17.76 6.40 19.10
N HIS A 179 17.95 5.12 19.39
CA HIS A 179 17.19 4.36 20.38
C HIS A 179 15.67 4.49 20.22
N LEU A 180 15.18 4.31 18.97
CA LEU A 180 13.76 4.48 18.67
C LEU A 180 12.91 3.42 19.38
N ASP A 181 11.86 3.87 20.06
CA ASP A 181 10.79 2.97 20.54
C ASP A 181 9.80 2.68 19.38
N LEU A 182 10.03 1.59 18.67
CA LEU A 182 9.20 1.17 17.54
C LEU A 182 7.76 0.89 17.95
N ALA A 183 7.54 0.42 19.19
CA ALA A 183 6.21 0.20 19.72
C ALA A 183 5.45 1.54 19.88
N SER A 184 6.10 2.58 20.38
CA SER A 184 5.53 3.92 20.44
C SER A 184 5.24 4.50 19.06
N ILE A 185 6.11 4.27 18.07
CA ILE A 185 5.87 4.67 16.68
C ILE A 185 4.64 3.96 16.12
N ALA A 186 4.52 2.65 16.30
CA ALA A 186 3.34 1.89 15.86
C ALA A 186 2.05 2.39 16.54
N ARG A 187 2.09 2.67 17.85
CA ARG A 187 0.97 3.28 18.58
C ARG A 187 0.57 4.63 18.01
N MET A 188 1.52 5.49 17.73
CA MET A 188 1.29 6.81 17.13
C MET A 188 0.64 6.70 15.75
N TRP A 189 1.10 5.77 14.91
CA TRP A 189 0.56 5.59 13.56
C TRP A 189 -0.84 4.96 13.53
N ARG A 190 -1.33 4.39 14.62
CA ARG A 190 -2.72 3.92 14.74
C ARG A 190 -3.74 5.06 14.81
N GLY A 191 -3.32 6.23 15.24
CA GLY A 191 -4.20 7.39 15.45
C GLY A 191 -3.95 8.48 14.41
N GLY A 192 -4.93 8.77 13.56
CA GLY A 192 -4.88 9.93 12.66
C GLY A 192 -3.99 9.82 11.41
N CYS A 193 -3.26 8.73 11.22
CA CYS A 193 -2.42 8.52 10.04
C CYS A 193 -3.18 7.80 8.91
N ILE A 194 -2.73 8.02 7.69
CA ILE A 194 -3.30 7.38 6.49
C ILE A 194 -3.07 5.86 6.48
N ILE A 195 -1.96 5.38 7.07
CA ILE A 195 -1.64 3.96 7.18
C ILE A 195 -2.24 3.28 8.42
N ARG A 196 -3.15 3.95 9.16
CA ARG A 196 -3.79 3.33 10.32
C ARG A 196 -4.51 2.04 9.93
N SER A 197 -4.16 0.96 10.61
CA SER A 197 -4.63 -0.39 10.28
C SER A 197 -4.50 -1.35 11.46
N ILE A 198 -5.15 -2.50 11.35
CA ILE A 198 -5.00 -3.60 12.31
C ILE A 198 -3.56 -4.15 12.32
N PHE A 199 -2.80 -4.00 11.22
CA PHE A 199 -1.41 -4.46 11.12
C PHE A 199 -0.49 -3.78 12.14
N LEU A 200 -0.76 -2.53 12.51
CA LEU A 200 -0.01 -1.83 13.55
C LEU A 200 -0.22 -2.45 14.94
N ASN A 201 -1.35 -3.13 15.18
CA ASN A 201 -1.55 -3.91 16.42
C ASN A 201 -0.70 -5.17 16.42
N LEU A 202 -0.63 -5.87 15.28
CA LEU A 202 0.21 -7.07 15.14
C LEU A 202 1.70 -6.72 15.30
N SER A 203 2.15 -5.61 14.72
CA SER A 203 3.52 -5.12 14.89
C SER A 203 3.84 -4.85 16.36
N LEU A 204 2.89 -4.31 17.14
CA LEU A 204 3.08 -4.07 18.57
C LEU A 204 3.36 -5.38 19.34
N ILE A 205 2.64 -6.45 19.05
CA ILE A 205 2.82 -7.75 19.73
C ILE A 205 4.23 -8.30 19.44
N HIS A 206 4.66 -8.29 18.18
CA HIS A 206 5.98 -8.80 17.79
C HIS A 206 7.16 -7.94 18.23
N ILE A 207 6.97 -6.61 18.33
CA ILE A 207 8.02 -5.68 18.79
C ILE A 207 8.14 -5.71 20.31
N SER A 208 7.02 -5.80 21.05
CA SER A 208 7.01 -5.79 22.51
C SER A 208 7.38 -7.15 23.12
N GLU A 209 7.10 -8.24 22.41
CA GLU A 209 7.40 -9.60 22.82
C GLU A 209 8.07 -10.34 21.66
N PRO A 210 9.39 -10.12 21.43
CA PRO A 210 10.09 -10.87 20.42
C PRO A 210 10.09 -12.35 20.81
N THR A 211 9.20 -13.13 20.18
CA THR A 211 9.25 -14.58 20.27
C THR A 211 10.62 -15.02 19.77
N ARG A 212 11.44 -15.55 20.66
CA ARG A 212 12.68 -16.25 20.30
C ARG A 212 12.27 -17.42 19.42
N LEU A 213 12.58 -17.33 18.11
CA LEU A 213 12.58 -18.48 17.22
C LEU A 213 13.77 -19.36 17.53
#